data_dd81de2f49a4d0865178067335ee0017
#
_entry.id   dd81de2f49a4d0865178067335ee0017
#
_cell.length_a   1.000
_cell.length_b   1.000
_cell.length_c   1.000
_cell.angle_alpha   90.00
_cell.angle_beta   90.00
_cell.angle_gamma   90.00
#
_symmetry.space_group_name_H-M   'P 1'
#
loop_
_entity.id
_entity.type
_entity.pdbx_description
1 polymer ?
#
loop_
_entity_poly.entity_id
_entity_poly.type
_entity_poly.pdbx_seq_one_letter_code
_entity_poly.pdbx_strand_id
1 'polypeptide(L)'
;MTLATPGAGHGLVLVRGSAKASARWLRRGLVAVAAVDLPGWTGVCLVEDRARTKPPYDRGLEVLAARPTPWGRRPSLGLFVVDGCAVVTVQPRGWRAEQRWLVWQPGQGVRRTPDLPPLPTGMIAGIAGVSPGVTPAAVAEVFRGTSGTPLDRLVQLLSVL
;
A
#
# COMPACT_ATOMS: atom_id res chain seq x y z
N MET A 1 13.82 -19.24 4.30
CA MET A 1 12.92 -18.08 4.51
C MET A 1 13.60 -17.16 5.52
N THR A 2 14.26 -16.13 5.04
CA THR A 2 14.99 -15.19 5.91
C THR A 2 13.97 -14.25 6.53
N LEU A 3 13.77 -14.38 7.82
CA LEU A 3 12.95 -13.45 8.60
C LEU A 3 13.60 -12.06 8.52
N ALA A 4 12.84 -11.08 8.08
CA ALA A 4 13.29 -9.70 8.01
C ALA A 4 13.78 -9.24 9.38
N THR A 5 14.93 -8.58 9.39
CA THR A 5 15.53 -7.96 10.57
C THR A 5 14.53 -6.98 11.20
N PRO A 6 14.39 -6.96 12.55
CA PRO A 6 13.56 -5.97 13.22
C PRO A 6 14.11 -4.56 12.93
N GLY A 7 13.36 -3.76 12.19
CA GLY A 7 13.73 -2.41 11.79
C GLY A 7 13.36 -2.05 10.36
N ALA A 8 13.26 -3.03 9.46
CA ALA A 8 12.71 -2.82 8.12
C ALA A 8 11.20 -2.63 8.23
N GLY A 9 10.69 -1.48 7.85
CA GLY A 9 9.26 -1.24 7.81
C GLY A 9 8.58 -2.20 6.82
N HIS A 10 7.35 -2.60 7.10
CA HIS A 10 6.59 -3.48 6.21
C HIS A 10 5.89 -2.66 5.14
N GLY A 11 6.09 -3.02 3.87
CA GLY A 11 5.44 -2.36 2.75
C GLY A 11 5.23 -3.28 1.57
N LEU A 12 4.02 -3.22 1.00
CA LEU A 12 3.61 -3.95 -0.19
C LEU A 12 2.80 -3.02 -1.08
N VAL A 13 3.13 -2.97 -2.37
CA VAL A 13 2.30 -2.32 -3.38
C VAL A 13 1.81 -3.36 -4.36
N LEU A 14 0.51 -3.42 -4.58
CA LEU A 14 -0.12 -4.24 -5.61
C LEU A 14 -0.45 -3.35 -6.82
N VAL A 15 0.11 -3.69 -7.97
CA VAL A 15 -0.15 -3.02 -9.24
C VAL A 15 -0.72 -4.02 -10.26
N ARG A 16 -1.53 -3.53 -11.19
CA ARG A 16 -2.13 -4.38 -12.24
C ARG A 16 -1.09 -4.88 -13.23
N GLY A 17 -1.27 -6.15 -13.64
CA GLY A 17 -0.48 -6.81 -14.66
C GLY A 17 0.75 -7.55 -14.12
N SER A 18 1.60 -8.02 -15.04
CA SER A 18 2.77 -8.82 -14.71
C SER A 18 3.99 -7.98 -14.30
N ALA A 19 4.90 -8.59 -13.56
CA ALA A 19 6.18 -7.99 -13.19
C ALA A 19 7.01 -7.60 -14.43
N LYS A 20 7.00 -8.43 -15.48
CA LYS A 20 7.65 -8.13 -16.76
C LYS A 20 7.14 -6.82 -17.37
N ALA A 21 5.82 -6.64 -17.39
CA ALA A 21 5.19 -5.44 -17.93
C ALA A 21 5.44 -4.19 -17.06
N SER A 22 5.72 -4.38 -15.77
CA SER A 22 6.03 -3.30 -14.82
C SER A 22 7.55 -3.03 -14.70
N ALA A 23 8.40 -3.85 -15.32
CA ALA A 23 9.85 -3.82 -15.13
C ALA A 23 10.50 -2.45 -15.40
N ARG A 24 10.05 -1.73 -16.44
CA ARG A 24 10.58 -0.40 -16.75
C ARG A 24 10.28 0.61 -15.65
N TRP A 25 9.07 0.58 -15.11
CA TRP A 25 8.68 1.45 -13.99
C TRP A 25 9.43 1.07 -12.73
N LEU A 26 9.56 -0.22 -12.42
CA LEU A 26 10.27 -0.70 -11.24
C LEU A 26 11.73 -0.25 -11.23
N ARG A 27 12.43 -0.36 -12.37
CA ARG A 27 13.85 0.05 -12.50
C ARG A 27 14.10 1.56 -12.37
N ARG A 28 13.10 2.40 -12.65
CA ARG A 28 13.22 3.87 -12.58
C ARG A 28 12.96 4.44 -11.19
N GLY A 29 12.68 3.61 -10.21
CA GLY A 29 12.41 4.07 -8.85
C GLY A 29 13.64 4.48 -8.08
N LEU A 30 13.40 5.27 -7.03
CA LEU A 30 14.44 5.73 -6.10
C LEU A 30 14.75 4.71 -5.00
N VAL A 31 13.99 3.62 -4.91
CA VAL A 31 14.16 2.54 -3.94
C VAL A 31 14.38 1.22 -4.65
N ALA A 32 15.22 0.36 -4.08
CA ALA A 32 15.36 -1.01 -4.54
C ALA A 32 14.14 -1.83 -4.12
N VAL A 33 13.53 -2.50 -5.10
CA VAL A 33 12.31 -3.29 -4.89
C VAL A 33 12.46 -4.68 -5.48
N ALA A 34 11.79 -5.65 -4.86
CA ALA A 34 11.53 -6.97 -5.41
C ALA A 34 10.09 -7.02 -5.91
N ALA A 35 9.87 -7.74 -7.01
CA ALA A 35 8.55 -7.92 -7.58
C ALA A 35 8.21 -9.40 -7.69
N VAL A 36 6.96 -9.73 -7.40
CA VAL A 36 6.39 -11.07 -7.45
C VAL A 36 5.12 -11.05 -8.30
N ASP A 37 5.00 -12.00 -9.23
CA ASP A 37 3.78 -12.17 -10.00
C ASP A 37 2.69 -12.87 -9.17
N LEU A 38 1.51 -12.26 -9.16
CA LEU A 38 0.29 -12.76 -8.57
C LEU A 38 -0.79 -12.81 -9.67
N PRO A 39 -1.85 -13.63 -9.55
CA PRO A 39 -2.91 -13.66 -10.55
C PRO A 39 -3.52 -12.28 -10.83
N GLY A 40 -3.21 -11.71 -12.00
CA GLY A 40 -3.68 -10.38 -12.43
C GLY A 40 -2.97 -9.18 -11.79
N TRP A 41 -2.00 -9.41 -10.89
CA TRP A 41 -1.30 -8.39 -10.13
C TRP A 41 0.20 -8.64 -10.06
N THR A 42 0.94 -7.58 -9.79
CA THR A 42 2.35 -7.64 -9.35
C THR A 42 2.44 -7.10 -7.93
N GLY A 43 2.97 -7.89 -7.02
CA GLY A 43 3.34 -7.45 -5.68
C GLY A 43 4.74 -6.83 -5.70
N VAL A 44 4.90 -5.64 -5.13
CA VAL A 44 6.16 -4.90 -5.07
C VAL A 44 6.51 -4.64 -3.62
N CYS A 45 7.67 -5.13 -3.17
CA CYS A 45 8.16 -4.98 -1.80
C CYS A 45 9.53 -4.28 -1.80
N LEU A 46 9.86 -3.61 -0.69
CA LEU A 46 11.20 -3.06 -0.48
C LEU A 46 12.24 -4.16 -0.30
N VAL A 47 13.42 -3.95 -0.87
CA VAL A 47 14.64 -4.72 -0.61
C VAL A 47 15.57 -3.98 0.34
N GLU A 48 15.59 -2.65 0.26
CA GLU A 48 16.41 -1.76 1.07
C GLU A 48 15.57 -0.70 1.77
N ASP A 49 15.92 -0.35 3.01
CA ASP A 49 15.16 0.62 3.82
C ASP A 49 15.36 2.07 3.37
N ARG A 50 16.43 2.34 2.63
CA ARG A 50 16.78 3.69 2.19
C ARG A 50 16.56 3.89 0.70
N ALA A 51 16.00 5.06 0.37
CA ALA A 51 15.89 5.53 -0.99
C ALA A 51 17.19 6.21 -1.45
N ARG A 52 17.39 6.27 -2.77
CA ARG A 52 18.53 6.96 -3.42
C ARG A 52 18.30 8.47 -3.47
N THR A 53 18.05 9.07 -2.31
CA THR A 53 17.81 10.50 -2.12
C THR A 53 18.58 11.00 -0.92
N LYS A 54 18.60 12.31 -0.71
CA LYS A 54 19.24 12.92 0.46
C LYS A 54 18.28 12.91 1.67
N PRO A 55 18.82 12.70 2.91
CA PRO A 55 18.04 12.90 4.11
C PRO A 55 17.41 14.32 4.16
N PRO A 56 16.19 14.46 4.71
CA PRO A 56 15.35 13.48 5.38
C PRO A 56 14.42 12.68 4.43
N TYR A 57 14.60 12.80 3.12
CA TYR A 57 13.71 12.22 2.09
C TYR A 57 14.14 10.81 1.65
N ASP A 58 15.01 10.16 2.40
CA ASP A 58 15.61 8.85 2.06
C ASP A 58 14.91 7.66 2.74
N ARG A 59 13.75 7.86 3.35
CA ARG A 59 12.96 6.79 3.96
C ARG A 59 12.25 5.96 2.88
N GLY A 60 12.74 4.73 2.67
CA GLY A 60 12.32 3.88 1.55
C GLY A 60 10.83 3.62 1.50
N LEU A 61 10.17 3.34 2.64
CA LEU A 61 8.73 3.11 2.70
C LEU A 61 7.91 4.33 2.28
N GLU A 62 8.28 5.50 2.75
CA GLU A 62 7.57 6.73 2.41
C GLU A 62 7.72 7.04 0.91
N VAL A 63 8.93 6.85 0.37
CA VAL A 63 9.19 7.02 -1.06
C VAL A 63 8.40 6.02 -1.89
N LEU A 64 8.31 4.75 -1.45
CA LEU A 64 7.51 3.75 -2.15
C LEU A 64 6.01 4.06 -2.04
N ALA A 65 5.54 4.45 -0.87
CA ALA A 65 4.13 4.79 -0.65
C ALA A 65 3.66 5.97 -1.48
N ALA A 66 4.50 6.99 -1.64
CA ALA A 66 4.22 8.20 -2.42
C ALA A 66 4.48 8.03 -3.93
N ARG A 67 5.05 6.91 -4.35
CA ARG A 67 5.44 6.71 -5.74
C ARG A 67 4.25 6.60 -6.68
N PRO A 68 4.16 7.44 -7.73
CA PRO A 68 3.08 7.37 -8.70
C PRO A 68 3.10 6.03 -9.46
N THR A 69 1.96 5.37 -9.52
CA THR A 69 1.77 4.18 -10.35
C THR A 69 1.45 4.60 -11.79
N PRO A 70 2.09 3.99 -12.80
CA PRO A 70 1.78 4.28 -14.20
C PRO A 70 0.30 4.05 -14.51
N TRP A 71 -0.27 4.88 -15.36
CA TRP A 71 -1.69 4.87 -15.68
C TRP A 71 -2.21 3.49 -16.12
N GLY A 72 -1.47 2.78 -16.96
CA GLY A 72 -1.82 1.41 -17.41
C GLY A 72 -1.71 0.33 -16.32
N ARG A 73 -1.25 0.68 -15.11
CA ARG A 73 -1.08 -0.24 -13.96
C ARG A 73 -2.03 0.07 -12.80
N ARG A 74 -2.94 1.00 -13.02
CA ARG A 74 -3.96 1.37 -12.03
C ARG A 74 -5.24 0.52 -12.19
N PRO A 75 -6.02 0.33 -11.15
CA PRO A 75 -5.78 0.84 -9.80
C PRO A 75 -4.60 0.14 -9.14
N SER A 76 -3.95 0.81 -8.18
CA SER A 76 -2.95 0.21 -7.31
C SER A 76 -3.35 0.34 -5.85
N LEU A 77 -2.92 -0.62 -5.05
CA LEU A 77 -3.17 -0.69 -3.61
C LEU A 77 -1.84 -0.78 -2.89
N GLY A 78 -1.57 0.15 -2.00
CA GLY A 78 -0.39 0.14 -1.13
C GLY A 78 -0.77 -0.19 0.31
N LEU A 79 0.05 -1.00 0.96
CA LEU A 79 -0.11 -1.44 2.34
C LEU A 79 1.22 -1.23 3.06
N PHE A 80 1.26 -0.36 4.06
CA PHE A 80 2.51 0.02 4.74
C PHE A 80 2.34 0.10 6.24
N VAL A 81 3.38 -0.25 6.97
CA VAL A 81 3.54 0.11 8.38
C VAL A 81 4.56 1.24 8.47
N VAL A 82 4.11 2.43 8.79
CA VAL A 82 4.95 3.64 8.86
C VAL A 82 4.70 4.33 10.20
N ASP A 83 5.76 4.60 10.94
CA ASP A 83 5.72 5.29 12.23
C ASP A 83 4.67 4.73 13.21
N GLY A 84 4.56 3.40 13.27
CA GLY A 84 3.60 2.72 14.15
C GLY A 84 2.14 2.82 13.70
N CYS A 85 1.89 3.24 12.47
CA CYS A 85 0.56 3.30 11.86
C CYS A 85 0.42 2.30 10.71
N ALA A 86 -0.78 1.76 10.53
CA ALA A 86 -1.14 1.08 9.28
C ALA A 86 -1.57 2.14 8.26
N VAL A 87 -0.92 2.14 7.11
CA VAL A 87 -1.20 3.07 6.02
C VAL A 87 -1.65 2.28 4.81
N VAL A 88 -2.82 2.61 4.29
CA VAL A 88 -3.35 2.05 3.05
C VAL A 88 -3.47 3.16 2.02
N THR A 89 -2.96 2.92 0.83
CA THR A 89 -3.05 3.86 -0.28
C THR A 89 -3.77 3.21 -1.45
N VAL A 90 -4.56 3.99 -2.15
CA VAL A 90 -5.16 3.61 -3.43
C VAL A 90 -4.87 4.68 -4.44
N GLN A 91 -4.33 4.27 -5.59
CA GLN A 91 -4.27 5.12 -6.75
C GLN A 91 -5.33 4.65 -7.74
N PRO A 92 -6.49 5.34 -7.83
CA PRO A 92 -7.61 4.89 -8.65
C PRO A 92 -7.32 5.06 -10.14
N ARG A 93 -8.17 4.44 -10.97
CA ARG A 93 -8.18 4.73 -12.41
C ARG A 93 -8.71 6.13 -12.66
N GLY A 94 -8.28 6.73 -13.75
CA GLY A 94 -8.72 8.04 -14.17
C GLY A 94 -7.58 9.02 -14.36
N TRP A 95 -7.77 9.94 -15.29
CA TRP A 95 -6.71 10.85 -15.73
C TRP A 95 -6.27 11.86 -14.65
N ARG A 96 -7.19 12.30 -13.81
CA ARG A 96 -6.94 13.23 -12.70
C ARG A 96 -7.15 12.60 -11.33
N ALA A 97 -7.15 11.27 -11.27
CA ALA A 97 -7.39 10.59 -10.01
C ALA A 97 -6.18 10.74 -9.10
N GLU A 98 -6.40 11.38 -7.97
CA GLU A 98 -5.40 11.55 -6.92
C GLU A 98 -5.24 10.26 -6.12
N GLN A 99 -4.03 10.03 -5.62
CA GLN A 99 -3.78 9.00 -4.63
C GLN A 99 -4.53 9.33 -3.34
N ARG A 100 -5.16 8.32 -2.75
CA ARG A 100 -5.92 8.47 -1.51
C ARG A 100 -5.32 7.65 -0.41
N TRP A 101 -5.50 8.10 0.83
CA TRP A 101 -4.80 7.60 1.99
C TRP A 101 -5.76 7.28 3.14
N LEU A 102 -5.56 6.11 3.77
CA LEU A 102 -6.18 5.74 5.03
C LEU A 102 -5.05 5.48 6.02
N VAL A 103 -5.09 6.14 7.16
CA VAL A 103 -4.13 5.97 8.24
C VAL A 103 -4.88 5.48 9.48
N TRP A 104 -4.46 4.33 9.99
CA TRP A 104 -4.98 3.77 11.22
C TRP A 104 -3.87 3.70 12.27
N GLN A 105 -4.16 4.18 13.47
CA GLN A 105 -3.21 4.22 14.57
C GLN A 105 -3.74 3.44 15.77
N PRO A 106 -2.92 2.58 16.42
CA PRO A 106 -3.28 1.92 17.66
C PRO A 106 -3.72 2.95 18.73
N GLY A 107 -4.80 2.64 19.44
CA GLY A 107 -5.37 3.52 20.46
C GLY A 107 -6.21 4.68 19.93
N GLN A 108 -6.14 4.99 18.65
CA GLN A 108 -6.90 6.11 18.04
C GLN A 108 -7.82 5.68 16.89
N GLY A 109 -7.55 4.55 16.25
CA GLY A 109 -8.30 4.08 15.08
C GLY A 109 -7.93 4.84 13.81
N VAL A 110 -8.88 4.94 12.87
CA VAL A 110 -8.68 5.68 11.61
C VAL A 110 -8.52 7.18 11.89
N ARG A 111 -7.41 7.74 11.43
CA ARG A 111 -7.09 9.16 11.58
C ARG A 111 -7.31 9.92 10.29
N ARG A 112 -7.82 11.12 10.40
CA ARG A 112 -7.84 12.08 9.32
C ARG A 112 -6.49 12.81 9.26
N THR A 113 -5.84 12.77 8.11
CA THR A 113 -4.60 13.50 7.86
C THR A 113 -4.95 14.71 6.98
N PRO A 114 -4.83 15.95 7.48
CA PRO A 114 -5.36 17.13 6.78
C PRO A 114 -4.79 17.33 5.36
N ASP A 115 -3.52 16.98 5.16
CA ASP A 115 -2.81 17.21 3.90
C ASP A 115 -2.89 16.03 2.91
N LEU A 116 -3.59 14.96 3.27
CA LEU A 116 -3.74 13.78 2.43
C LEU A 116 -5.20 13.55 2.05
N PRO A 117 -5.52 13.34 0.76
CA PRO A 117 -6.87 12.99 0.34
C PRO A 117 -7.33 11.70 1.01
N PRO A 118 -8.48 11.70 1.70
CA PRO A 118 -8.94 10.54 2.45
C PRO A 118 -9.35 9.39 1.54
N LEU A 119 -9.06 8.15 1.98
CA LEU A 119 -9.44 6.91 1.32
C LEU A 119 -10.66 6.30 2.02
N PRO A 120 -11.85 6.35 1.43
CA PRO A 120 -13.01 5.63 1.93
C PRO A 120 -12.82 4.11 1.82
N THR A 121 -13.26 3.36 2.82
CA THR A 121 -13.17 1.88 2.81
C THR A 121 -13.92 1.25 1.63
N GLY A 122 -15.02 1.88 1.18
CA GLY A 122 -15.74 1.46 -0.02
C GLY A 122 -14.91 1.51 -1.30
N MET A 123 -13.94 2.42 -1.40
CA MET A 123 -13.03 2.50 -2.53
C MET A 123 -12.05 1.32 -2.55
N ILE A 124 -11.60 0.86 -1.39
CA ILE A 124 -10.76 -0.35 -1.27
C ILE A 124 -11.54 -1.57 -1.76
N ALA A 125 -12.77 -1.73 -1.30
CA ALA A 125 -13.65 -2.83 -1.72
C ALA A 125 -13.98 -2.79 -3.23
N GLY A 126 -14.01 -1.60 -3.81
CA GLY A 126 -14.30 -1.38 -5.23
C GLY A 126 -13.12 -1.61 -6.18
N ILE A 127 -11.94 -1.99 -5.69
CA ILE A 127 -10.83 -2.36 -6.55
C ILE A 127 -11.14 -3.69 -7.23
N ALA A 128 -11.57 -3.59 -8.48
CA ALA A 128 -12.05 -4.74 -9.24
C ALA A 128 -11.01 -5.86 -9.35
N GLY A 129 -11.42 -7.09 -9.03
CA GLY A 129 -10.64 -8.30 -9.23
C GLY A 129 -9.57 -8.55 -8.17
N VAL A 130 -9.62 -7.90 -7.01
CA VAL A 130 -8.86 -8.35 -5.85
C VAL A 130 -9.50 -9.61 -5.30
N SER A 131 -10.79 -9.58 -5.00
CA SER A 131 -11.58 -10.78 -4.72
C SER A 131 -13.04 -10.56 -5.05
N PRO A 132 -13.73 -11.52 -5.68
CA PRO A 132 -15.17 -11.44 -5.85
C PRO A 132 -15.86 -11.55 -4.48
N GLY A 133 -16.80 -10.65 -4.22
CA GLY A 133 -17.60 -10.68 -2.98
C GLY A 133 -17.07 -9.81 -1.83
N VAL A 134 -15.96 -9.10 -2.00
CA VAL A 134 -15.53 -8.11 -1.02
C VAL A 134 -16.55 -6.98 -0.92
N THR A 135 -17.05 -6.73 0.29
CA THR A 135 -18.01 -5.66 0.56
C THR A 135 -17.35 -4.48 1.27
N PRO A 136 -17.86 -3.25 1.09
CA PRO A 136 -17.44 -2.10 1.87
C PRO A 136 -17.52 -2.32 3.38
N ALA A 137 -18.53 -3.05 3.84
CA ALA A 137 -18.72 -3.38 5.24
C ALA A 137 -17.61 -4.29 5.79
N ALA A 138 -17.19 -5.29 5.03
CA ALA A 138 -16.09 -6.18 5.43
C ALA A 138 -14.76 -5.40 5.56
N VAL A 139 -14.46 -4.50 4.63
CA VAL A 139 -13.27 -3.64 4.72
C VAL A 139 -13.37 -2.66 5.89
N ALA A 140 -14.55 -2.06 6.11
CA ALA A 140 -14.77 -1.15 7.23
C ALA A 140 -14.57 -1.85 8.58
N GLU A 141 -14.97 -3.12 8.69
CA GLU A 141 -14.79 -3.92 9.90
C GLU A 141 -13.30 -4.10 10.26
N VAL A 142 -12.43 -4.29 9.27
CA VAL A 142 -10.97 -4.42 9.49
C VAL A 142 -10.42 -3.19 10.23
N PHE A 143 -10.90 -2.00 9.90
CA PHE A 143 -10.41 -0.75 10.49
C PHE A 143 -11.25 -0.24 11.66
N ARG A 144 -12.29 -0.99 12.04
CA ARG A 144 -13.08 -0.67 13.24
C ARG A 144 -12.26 -0.93 14.51
N GLY A 145 -12.45 -0.05 15.49
CA GLY A 145 -11.75 -0.15 16.77
C GLY A 145 -10.32 0.35 16.73
N THR A 146 -9.68 0.26 17.87
CA THR A 146 -8.38 0.89 18.14
C THR A 146 -7.34 -0.09 18.68
N SER A 147 -7.72 -1.34 18.93
CA SER A 147 -6.84 -2.39 19.47
C SER A 147 -6.07 -3.13 18.39
N GLY A 148 -4.97 -3.78 18.75
CA GLY A 148 -4.14 -4.56 17.87
C GLY A 148 -2.97 -3.78 17.27
N THR A 149 -2.19 -4.45 16.44
CA THR A 149 -1.01 -3.85 15.79
C THR A 149 -1.33 -3.36 14.37
N PRO A 150 -0.56 -2.41 13.85
CA PRO A 150 -0.71 -1.98 12.45
C PRO A 150 -0.56 -3.13 11.46
N LEU A 151 0.38 -4.03 11.70
CA LEU A 151 0.61 -5.18 10.81
C LEU A 151 -0.59 -6.13 10.81
N ASP A 152 -1.19 -6.41 11.98
CA ASP A 152 -2.36 -7.26 12.07
C ASP A 152 -3.54 -6.70 11.25
N ARG A 153 -3.73 -5.38 11.28
CA ARG A 153 -4.76 -4.71 10.47
C ARG A 153 -4.54 -4.91 8.97
N LEU A 154 -3.29 -4.78 8.51
CA LEU A 154 -2.96 -4.99 7.10
C LEU A 154 -3.09 -6.46 6.70
N VAL A 155 -2.70 -7.40 7.55
CA VAL A 155 -2.90 -8.84 7.31
C VAL A 155 -4.39 -9.19 7.26
N GLN A 156 -5.19 -8.64 8.17
CA GLN A 156 -6.66 -8.80 8.13
C GLN A 156 -7.26 -8.23 6.84
N LEU A 157 -6.80 -7.06 6.39
CA LEU A 157 -7.24 -6.50 5.11
C LEU A 157 -6.92 -7.45 3.95
N LEU A 158 -5.69 -7.95 3.88
CA LEU A 158 -5.30 -8.91 2.83
C LEU A 158 -6.14 -10.20 2.86
N SER A 159 -6.56 -10.65 4.04
CA SER A 159 -7.40 -11.84 4.17
C SER A 159 -8.85 -11.63 3.72
N VAL A 160 -9.31 -10.38 3.72
CA VAL A 160 -10.64 -9.99 3.23
C VAL A 160 -10.63 -9.75 1.72
N LEU A 161 -9.52 -9.27 1.17
CA LEU A 161 -9.35 -8.95 -0.26
C LEU A 161 -9.07 -10.20 -1.10
#